data_c24f4f93c932aa48ff05927022faa647
#
_entry.id   c24f4f93c932aa48ff05927022faa647
#
_cell.length_a   1.000
_cell.length_b   1.000
_cell.length_c   1.000
_cell.angle_alpha   90.00
_cell.angle_beta   90.00
_cell.angle_gamma   90.00
#
_symmetry.space_group_name_H-M   'P 1'
#
loop_
_entity.id
_entity.type
_entity.pdbx_description
1 polymer ?
#
loop_
_entity_poly.entity_id
_entity_poly.type
_entity_poly.pdbx_seq_one_letter_code
_entity_poly.pdbx_strand_id
1 'polypeptide(L)'
;MVNVKWKKLVAAASLITLGGALLAPVHRVSAADESWDRIQKSGKIVVATSGAYYPSTFHSEVEGKDILTGYDIEILRKVAEKLNLELEFKEMNTDGMLTAIKSGQADIVANDYDITPKREKEFLFSTPIKYSFGSIVVRESDDSGIKSLDDFKGKKAAGEATTKYMAIAEAKGAEAVTYDNGTLEQYIADIHNGRTDFIPNDYYVQTIAIKNANKLFPDFKTKVGNVFYNPSKAAFVLNKESVTLQEKINQVLEEMRKDGSLAELSKKFYEGEDVSTEKEEIGGKKLKNLPVVEVDR
;
A
#
# COMPACT_ATOMS: atom_id res chain seq x y z
N MET A 1 -10.94 -89.93 19.03
CA MET A 1 -9.76 -90.60 19.72
C MET A 1 -8.66 -89.53 19.71
N VAL A 2 -8.43 -88.92 20.86
CA VAL A 2 -7.23 -88.99 21.71
C VAL A 2 -6.01 -88.37 20.97
N ASN A 3 -5.32 -87.39 21.44
CA ASN A 3 -4.76 -87.15 22.74
C ASN A 3 -4.20 -85.70 22.90
N VAL A 4 -4.43 -85.24 24.08
CA VAL A 4 -3.82 -83.97 24.68
C VAL A 4 -2.36 -84.28 25.00
N LYS A 5 -1.48 -83.29 24.81
CA LYS A 5 -0.31 -83.04 25.70
C LYS A 5 0.07 -81.58 25.85
N TRP A 6 -0.10 -81.17 27.08
CA TRP A 6 0.47 -79.91 27.66
C TRP A 6 1.98 -79.99 27.82
N LYS A 7 2.71 -78.95 27.56
CA LYS A 7 3.94 -78.59 28.27
C LYS A 7 4.14 -77.08 28.29
N LYS A 8 3.86 -76.55 29.45
CA LYS A 8 4.67 -75.75 30.38
C LYS A 8 5.49 -74.57 29.83
N LEU A 9 5.04 -73.43 30.36
CA LEU A 9 5.69 -72.11 30.57
C LEU A 9 7.21 -72.13 30.74
N VAL A 10 7.87 -71.14 30.09
CA VAL A 10 9.01 -70.37 30.65
C VAL A 10 8.77 -68.87 30.36
N ALA A 11 8.67 -68.12 31.44
CA ALA A 11 8.60 -66.66 31.40
C ALA A 11 10.02 -66.09 31.19
N ALA A 12 10.21 -65.26 30.18
CA ALA A 12 11.39 -64.48 30.05
C ALA A 12 10.93 -62.97 30.12
N ALA A 13 11.29 -62.31 31.22
CA ALA A 13 11.11 -60.93 31.42
C ALA A 13 12.12 -60.16 30.56
N SER A 14 11.64 -59.47 29.55
CA SER A 14 12.46 -58.51 28.79
C SER A 14 12.21 -57.10 29.32
N LEU A 15 13.24 -56.51 29.88
CA LEU A 15 13.32 -55.08 30.24
C LEU A 15 13.13 -54.23 28.98
N ILE A 16 12.05 -53.47 28.96
CA ILE A 16 11.87 -52.41 27.99
C ILE A 16 12.57 -51.15 28.56
N THR A 17 13.74 -50.84 28.05
CA THR A 17 14.38 -49.56 28.24
C THR A 17 13.58 -48.48 27.46
N LEU A 18 12.87 -47.62 28.20
CA LEU A 18 12.30 -46.40 27.62
C LEU A 18 13.46 -45.47 27.19
N GLY A 19 13.82 -45.55 25.92
CA GLY A 19 14.61 -44.51 25.27
C GLY A 19 13.76 -43.27 25.10
N GLY A 20 13.95 -42.25 25.97
CA GLY A 20 13.37 -40.94 25.80
C GLY A 20 13.93 -40.30 24.53
N ALA A 21 13.17 -40.33 23.45
CA ALA A 21 13.44 -39.53 22.28
C ALA A 21 13.22 -38.07 22.70
N LEU A 22 14.30 -37.32 22.92
CA LEU A 22 14.30 -35.89 22.96
C LEU A 22 13.78 -35.40 21.61
N LEU A 23 12.50 -35.04 21.56
CA LEU A 23 11.92 -34.25 20.46
C LEU A 23 12.58 -32.90 20.49
N ALA A 24 13.69 -32.76 19.75
CA ALA A 24 14.20 -31.46 19.39
C ALA A 24 13.06 -30.70 18.67
N PRO A 25 12.79 -29.44 19.01
CA PRO A 25 11.79 -28.67 18.27
C PRO A 25 12.26 -28.62 16.81
N VAL A 26 11.51 -29.26 15.94
CA VAL A 26 11.64 -29.10 14.49
C VAL A 26 11.25 -27.65 14.24
N HIS A 27 12.24 -26.77 14.16
CA HIS A 27 12.04 -25.47 13.57
C HIS A 27 11.55 -25.77 12.15
N ARG A 28 10.27 -25.53 11.89
CA ARG A 28 9.77 -25.44 10.53
C ARG A 28 10.52 -24.25 9.92
N VAL A 29 11.56 -24.54 9.16
CA VAL A 29 12.09 -23.58 8.18
C VAL A 29 10.90 -23.30 7.27
N SER A 30 10.32 -22.15 7.43
CA SER A 30 9.18 -21.71 6.64
C SER A 30 9.70 -21.37 5.25
N ALA A 31 8.93 -21.72 4.20
CA ALA A 31 9.17 -21.21 2.84
C ALA A 31 9.29 -19.66 2.79
N ALA A 32 8.93 -18.98 3.89
CA ALA A 32 9.05 -17.56 4.12
C ALA A 32 10.48 -17.00 4.04
N ASP A 33 11.51 -17.82 4.18
CA ASP A 33 12.90 -17.36 4.21
C ASP A 33 13.58 -17.38 2.82
N GLU A 34 13.00 -18.07 1.83
CA GLU A 34 13.59 -18.16 0.48
C GLU A 34 13.73 -16.78 -0.19
N SER A 35 12.77 -15.88 0.02
CA SER A 35 12.82 -14.52 -0.54
C SER A 35 13.93 -13.69 0.10
N TRP A 36 14.09 -13.80 1.42
CA TRP A 36 15.14 -13.10 2.16
C TRP A 36 16.53 -13.64 1.83
N ASP A 37 16.71 -14.96 1.76
CA ASP A 37 17.95 -15.60 1.37
C ASP A 37 18.39 -15.16 -0.03
N ARG A 38 17.44 -15.07 -0.97
CA ARG A 38 17.69 -14.56 -2.33
C ARG A 38 18.14 -13.10 -2.31
N ILE A 39 17.47 -12.25 -1.54
CA ILE A 39 17.81 -10.82 -1.38
C ILE A 39 19.20 -10.68 -0.77
N GLN A 40 19.52 -11.41 0.29
CA GLN A 40 20.85 -11.39 0.91
C GLN A 40 21.96 -11.83 -0.07
N LYS A 41 21.69 -12.88 -0.84
CA LYS A 41 22.65 -13.39 -1.84
C LYS A 41 22.88 -12.43 -3.00
N SER A 42 21.83 -11.76 -3.47
CA SER A 42 21.92 -10.78 -4.57
C SER A 42 22.41 -9.40 -4.09
N GLY A 43 22.25 -9.08 -2.80
CA GLY A 43 22.48 -7.75 -2.25
C GLY A 43 21.43 -6.71 -2.67
N LYS A 44 20.29 -7.14 -3.26
CA LYS A 44 19.30 -6.24 -3.89
C LYS A 44 17.88 -6.54 -3.49
N ILE A 45 17.10 -5.47 -3.33
CA ILE A 45 15.63 -5.49 -3.23
C ILE A 45 15.06 -4.91 -4.54
N VAL A 46 14.17 -5.64 -5.18
CA VAL A 46 13.46 -5.19 -6.39
C VAL A 46 12.16 -4.51 -6.00
N VAL A 47 11.98 -3.26 -6.41
CA VAL A 47 10.83 -2.41 -6.04
C VAL A 47 10.01 -2.07 -7.27
N ALA A 48 8.74 -2.45 -7.30
CA ALA A 48 7.78 -2.01 -8.30
C ALA A 48 7.16 -0.66 -7.87
N THR A 49 7.11 0.29 -8.80
CA THR A 49 6.60 1.64 -8.59
C THR A 49 6.12 2.24 -9.91
N SER A 50 5.36 3.34 -9.90
CA SER A 50 4.95 4.00 -11.14
C SER A 50 5.91 5.09 -11.61
N GLY A 51 6.65 5.72 -10.69
CA GLY A 51 7.44 6.91 -11.01
C GLY A 51 6.61 8.13 -11.43
N ALA A 52 5.27 8.08 -11.31
CA ALA A 52 4.35 9.10 -11.81
C ALA A 52 3.30 9.55 -10.78
N TYR A 53 3.40 9.13 -9.52
CA TYR A 53 2.40 9.42 -8.48
C TYR A 53 2.96 10.38 -7.41
N TYR A 54 2.93 11.68 -7.70
CA TYR A 54 3.35 12.71 -6.74
C TYR A 54 2.41 12.79 -5.54
N PRO A 55 2.89 12.93 -4.27
CA PRO A 55 4.28 13.09 -3.87
C PRO A 55 4.98 11.77 -3.42
N SER A 56 4.34 10.61 -3.63
CA SER A 56 4.83 9.32 -3.11
C SER A 56 5.95 8.71 -3.95
N THR A 57 5.80 8.78 -5.28
CA THR A 57 6.78 8.26 -6.24
C THR A 57 6.70 9.07 -7.55
N PHE A 58 7.77 9.77 -7.90
CA PHE A 58 7.81 10.62 -9.09
C PHE A 58 9.24 10.93 -9.52
N HIS A 59 9.38 11.37 -10.76
CA HIS A 59 10.64 11.86 -11.29
C HIS A 59 10.81 13.35 -11.02
N SER A 60 12.02 13.73 -10.63
CA SER A 60 12.42 15.12 -10.40
C SER A 60 13.79 15.39 -11.01
N GLU A 61 13.94 16.54 -11.66
CA GLU A 61 15.23 16.99 -12.15
C GLU A 61 16.05 17.60 -11.01
N VAL A 62 17.20 17.00 -10.73
CA VAL A 62 18.17 17.50 -9.73
C VAL A 62 19.52 17.60 -10.41
N GLU A 63 20.08 18.82 -10.48
CA GLU A 63 21.38 19.10 -11.13
C GLU A 63 21.47 18.56 -12.58
N GLY A 64 20.37 18.69 -13.33
CA GLY A 64 20.29 18.23 -14.74
C GLY A 64 20.18 16.70 -14.89
N LYS A 65 19.92 15.98 -13.82
CA LYS A 65 19.67 14.53 -13.84
C LYS A 65 18.24 14.22 -13.45
N ASP A 66 17.62 13.35 -14.21
CA ASP A 66 16.31 12.80 -13.85
C ASP A 66 16.47 11.76 -12.75
N ILE A 67 15.82 11.99 -11.61
CA ILE A 67 15.93 11.17 -10.40
C ILE A 67 14.55 10.72 -9.96
N LEU A 68 14.34 9.42 -9.84
CA LEU A 68 13.18 8.85 -9.17
C LEU A 68 13.25 9.18 -7.67
N THR A 69 12.25 9.85 -7.14
CA THR A 69 12.16 10.28 -5.74
C THR A 69 10.70 10.24 -5.26
N GLY A 70 10.44 10.69 -4.07
CA GLY A 70 9.12 10.74 -3.44
C GLY A 70 9.14 10.11 -2.05
N TYR A 71 8.05 10.29 -1.33
CA TYR A 71 7.95 9.86 0.07
C TYR A 71 8.26 8.36 0.23
N ASP A 72 7.59 7.51 -0.54
CA ASP A 72 7.77 6.06 -0.49
C ASP A 72 9.20 5.66 -0.89
N ILE A 73 9.73 6.31 -1.93
CA ILE A 73 11.05 6.02 -2.48
C ILE A 73 12.16 6.38 -1.47
N GLU A 74 12.06 7.55 -0.84
CA GLU A 74 13.08 7.99 0.13
C GLU A 74 13.03 7.20 1.44
N ILE A 75 11.85 6.73 1.86
CA ILE A 75 11.75 5.77 2.98
C ILE A 75 12.49 4.47 2.62
N LEU A 76 12.22 3.90 1.43
CA LEU A 76 12.88 2.65 1.02
C LEU A 76 14.39 2.83 0.85
N ARG A 77 14.89 4.00 0.42
CA ARG A 77 16.33 4.29 0.41
C ARG A 77 16.93 4.20 1.81
N LYS A 78 16.23 4.76 2.82
CA LYS A 78 16.66 4.64 4.22
C LYS A 78 16.61 3.20 4.72
N VAL A 79 15.57 2.46 4.36
CA VAL A 79 15.46 1.03 4.68
C VAL A 79 16.63 0.24 4.08
N ALA A 80 16.91 0.42 2.79
CA ALA A 80 18.01 -0.27 2.11
C ALA A 80 19.38 0.09 2.67
N GLU A 81 19.62 1.39 2.96
CA GLU A 81 20.85 1.86 3.65
C GLU A 81 21.07 1.13 4.98
N LYS A 82 20.03 1.05 5.83
CA LYS A 82 20.09 0.38 7.13
C LYS A 82 20.31 -1.13 7.02
N LEU A 83 19.78 -1.75 5.99
CA LEU A 83 19.93 -3.19 5.73
C LEU A 83 21.19 -3.52 4.92
N ASN A 84 21.96 -2.52 4.50
CA ASN A 84 23.13 -2.66 3.61
C ASN A 84 22.79 -3.41 2.30
N LEU A 85 21.68 -2.98 1.65
CA LEU A 85 21.16 -3.54 0.41
C LEU A 85 21.04 -2.44 -0.64
N GLU A 86 21.07 -2.83 -1.93
CA GLU A 86 20.76 -1.95 -3.06
C GLU A 86 19.27 -2.02 -3.40
N LEU A 87 18.73 -0.94 -3.99
CA LEU A 87 17.39 -0.92 -4.58
C LEU A 87 17.48 -1.00 -6.10
N GLU A 88 16.69 -1.89 -6.68
CA GLU A 88 16.45 -1.95 -8.11
C GLU A 88 14.98 -1.56 -8.36
N PHE A 89 14.75 -0.39 -8.97
CA PHE A 89 13.40 0.08 -9.27
C PHE A 89 12.93 -0.45 -10.61
N LYS A 90 11.70 -0.97 -10.66
CA LYS A 90 10.98 -1.36 -11.87
C LYS A 90 9.73 -0.51 -11.99
N GLU A 91 9.76 0.40 -12.94
CA GLU A 91 8.63 1.26 -13.22
C GLU A 91 7.59 0.52 -14.08
N MET A 92 6.34 0.57 -13.67
CA MET A 92 5.22 -0.08 -14.33
C MET A 92 3.89 0.54 -13.95
N ASN A 93 2.83 0.21 -14.69
CA ASN A 93 1.47 0.61 -14.36
C ASN A 93 1.04 0.07 -13.00
N THR A 94 0.25 0.86 -12.27
CA THR A 94 -0.32 0.47 -10.97
C THR A 94 -1.03 -0.88 -11.01
N ASP A 95 -1.76 -1.17 -12.08
CA ASP A 95 -2.50 -2.43 -12.27
C ASP A 95 -1.59 -3.68 -12.34
N GLY A 96 -0.35 -3.52 -12.82
CA GLY A 96 0.64 -4.60 -12.93
C GLY A 96 1.38 -4.92 -11.63
N MET A 97 1.44 -3.99 -10.70
CA MET A 97 2.35 -4.08 -9.53
C MET A 97 2.04 -5.27 -8.60
N LEU A 98 0.77 -5.50 -8.28
CA LEU A 98 0.37 -6.64 -7.43
C LEU A 98 0.64 -7.98 -8.13
N THR A 99 0.54 -8.02 -9.45
CA THR A 99 0.92 -9.20 -10.24
C THR A 99 2.43 -9.42 -10.20
N ALA A 100 3.23 -8.35 -10.26
CA ALA A 100 4.69 -8.44 -10.17
C ALA A 100 5.15 -9.02 -8.82
N ILE A 101 4.47 -8.66 -7.71
CA ILE A 101 4.72 -9.27 -6.38
C ILE A 101 4.37 -10.76 -6.39
N LYS A 102 3.19 -11.14 -6.87
CA LYS A 102 2.75 -12.54 -6.90
C LYS A 102 3.66 -13.43 -7.75
N SER A 103 4.19 -12.90 -8.84
CA SER A 103 5.08 -13.62 -9.75
C SER A 103 6.56 -13.61 -9.32
N GLY A 104 6.92 -12.89 -8.23
CA GLY A 104 8.30 -12.75 -7.80
C GLY A 104 9.16 -11.84 -8.68
N GLN A 105 8.54 -11.06 -9.57
CA GLN A 105 9.23 -10.05 -10.39
C GLN A 105 9.64 -8.81 -9.59
N ALA A 106 8.97 -8.56 -8.47
CA ALA A 106 9.31 -7.55 -7.50
C ALA A 106 9.19 -8.10 -6.08
N ASP A 107 9.93 -7.53 -5.13
CA ASP A 107 9.92 -7.87 -3.72
C ASP A 107 8.97 -6.96 -2.94
N ILE A 108 8.89 -5.71 -3.36
CA ILE A 108 8.13 -4.65 -2.70
C ILE A 108 7.36 -3.87 -3.77
N VAL A 109 6.12 -3.45 -3.45
CA VAL A 109 5.45 -2.34 -4.15
C VAL A 109 5.53 -1.10 -3.28
N ALA A 110 5.96 0.02 -3.88
CA ALA A 110 6.00 1.36 -3.31
C ALA A 110 5.27 2.32 -4.25
N ASN A 111 4.00 2.61 -3.97
CA ASN A 111 3.14 3.46 -4.80
C ASN A 111 1.89 3.94 -4.05
N ASP A 112 2.07 4.33 -2.77
CA ASP A 112 0.97 4.78 -1.89
C ASP A 112 -0.19 3.77 -1.80
N TYR A 113 0.15 2.50 -1.63
CA TYR A 113 -0.85 1.44 -1.63
C TYR A 113 -1.62 1.38 -0.32
N ASP A 114 -2.92 1.56 -0.41
CA ASP A 114 -3.83 1.41 0.73
C ASP A 114 -3.91 -0.05 1.22
N ILE A 115 -3.87 -0.21 2.53
CA ILE A 115 -4.21 -1.46 3.21
C ILE A 115 -5.74 -1.64 3.12
N THR A 116 -6.17 -2.75 2.54
CA THR A 116 -7.60 -3.11 2.49
C THR A 116 -7.79 -4.56 2.93
N PRO A 117 -8.96 -4.93 3.52
CA PRO A 117 -9.22 -6.31 3.95
C PRO A 117 -9.04 -7.36 2.85
N LYS A 118 -9.35 -7.00 1.59
CA LYS A 118 -9.13 -7.88 0.45
C LYS A 118 -7.64 -8.09 0.18
N ARG A 119 -6.86 -7.00 0.13
CA ARG A 119 -5.42 -7.08 -0.13
C ARG A 119 -4.67 -7.81 0.99
N GLU A 120 -5.06 -7.63 2.25
CA GLU A 120 -4.47 -8.35 3.39
C GLU A 120 -4.64 -9.86 3.31
N LYS A 121 -5.67 -10.37 2.62
CA LYS A 121 -5.83 -11.83 2.38
C LYS A 121 -4.74 -12.39 1.47
N GLU A 122 -4.24 -11.59 0.53
CA GLU A 122 -3.35 -12.01 -0.55
C GLU A 122 -1.91 -11.55 -0.39
N PHE A 123 -1.67 -10.49 0.37
CA PHE A 123 -0.37 -9.83 0.52
C PHE A 123 -0.02 -9.57 1.98
N LEU A 124 1.27 -9.38 2.26
CA LEU A 124 1.74 -8.73 3.47
C LEU A 124 1.86 -7.23 3.24
N PHE A 125 1.76 -6.49 4.32
CA PHE A 125 2.00 -5.04 4.36
C PHE A 125 3.05 -4.73 5.41
N SER A 126 3.87 -3.72 5.17
CA SER A 126 4.68 -3.13 6.23
C SER A 126 3.77 -2.48 7.29
N THR A 127 4.34 -2.02 8.40
CA THR A 127 3.64 -1.04 9.25
C THR A 127 3.27 0.18 8.41
N PRO A 128 2.09 0.81 8.65
CA PRO A 128 1.65 1.94 7.84
C PRO A 128 2.67 3.06 7.81
N ILE A 129 2.93 3.63 6.66
CA ILE A 129 3.78 4.81 6.46
C ILE A 129 2.97 6.09 6.30
N LYS A 130 1.68 5.97 5.99
CA LYS A 130 0.76 7.11 5.83
C LYS A 130 -0.61 6.80 6.41
N TYR A 131 -1.22 7.81 7.03
CA TYR A 131 -2.60 7.81 7.52
C TYR A 131 -3.34 8.97 6.86
N SER A 132 -4.51 8.70 6.28
CA SER A 132 -5.29 9.66 5.51
C SER A 132 -6.78 9.28 5.46
N PHE A 133 -7.50 9.80 4.49
CA PHE A 133 -8.88 9.42 4.15
C PHE A 133 -9.20 9.76 2.70
N GLY A 134 -10.30 9.25 2.18
CA GLY A 134 -10.78 9.54 0.83
C GLY A 134 -11.43 10.93 0.75
N SER A 135 -11.19 11.61 -0.36
CA SER A 135 -11.79 12.88 -0.72
C SER A 135 -12.12 12.92 -2.21
N ILE A 136 -12.65 14.03 -2.67
CA ILE A 136 -12.92 14.28 -4.09
C ILE A 136 -12.37 15.63 -4.53
N VAL A 137 -11.90 15.71 -5.76
CA VAL A 137 -11.70 16.99 -6.46
C VAL A 137 -12.88 17.26 -7.36
N VAL A 138 -13.37 18.49 -7.34
CA VAL A 138 -14.54 18.96 -8.07
C VAL A 138 -14.28 20.34 -8.70
N ARG A 139 -15.14 20.79 -9.60
CA ARG A 139 -15.17 22.18 -10.05
C ARG A 139 -15.44 23.11 -8.86
N GLU A 140 -14.70 24.22 -8.78
CA GLU A 140 -14.89 25.19 -7.69
C GLU A 140 -16.24 25.91 -7.78
N SER A 141 -16.73 26.17 -9.01
CA SER A 141 -17.91 26.99 -9.29
C SER A 141 -19.24 26.40 -8.80
N ASP A 142 -19.37 25.07 -8.85
CA ASP A 142 -20.65 24.37 -8.60
C ASP A 142 -20.54 23.08 -7.80
N ASP A 143 -19.34 22.81 -7.22
CA ASP A 143 -19.01 21.54 -6.55
C ASP A 143 -19.25 20.29 -7.44
N SER A 144 -19.30 20.44 -8.76
CA SER A 144 -19.76 19.41 -9.72
C SER A 144 -21.16 18.86 -9.39
N GLY A 145 -21.94 19.60 -8.59
CA GLY A 145 -23.22 19.16 -8.05
C GLY A 145 -23.10 18.02 -7.03
N ILE A 146 -21.95 17.86 -6.35
CA ILE A 146 -21.67 16.75 -5.41
C ILE A 146 -21.47 17.32 -4.01
N LYS A 147 -22.37 16.97 -3.07
CA LYS A 147 -22.35 17.43 -1.67
C LYS A 147 -22.26 16.26 -0.67
N SER A 148 -22.53 15.04 -1.14
CA SER A 148 -22.53 13.80 -0.34
C SER A 148 -22.09 12.61 -1.19
N LEU A 149 -21.82 11.45 -0.56
CA LEU A 149 -21.54 10.21 -1.29
C LEU A 149 -22.71 9.74 -2.16
N ASP A 150 -23.95 10.08 -1.81
CA ASP A 150 -25.12 9.65 -2.57
C ASP A 150 -25.26 10.44 -3.89
N ASP A 151 -24.64 11.63 -3.97
CA ASP A 151 -24.59 12.41 -5.21
C ASP A 151 -23.60 11.86 -6.24
N PHE A 152 -22.85 10.81 -5.92
CA PHE A 152 -21.99 10.12 -6.88
C PHE A 152 -22.82 9.39 -7.95
N LYS A 153 -24.06 9.04 -7.63
CA LYS A 153 -24.94 8.33 -8.55
C LYS A 153 -25.15 9.10 -9.87
N GLY A 154 -24.77 8.45 -10.97
CA GLY A 154 -24.86 9.01 -12.31
C GLY A 154 -23.82 10.08 -12.64
N LYS A 155 -22.85 10.34 -11.76
CA LYS A 155 -21.69 11.20 -12.01
C LYS A 155 -20.54 10.40 -12.59
N LYS A 156 -19.66 11.05 -13.33
CA LYS A 156 -18.49 10.45 -13.95
C LYS A 156 -17.25 10.68 -13.08
N ALA A 157 -16.69 9.59 -12.58
CA ALA A 157 -15.49 9.59 -11.73
C ALA A 157 -14.23 9.33 -12.58
N ALA A 158 -13.23 10.22 -12.51
CA ALA A 158 -11.94 10.06 -13.16
C ALA A 158 -10.93 9.37 -12.23
N GLY A 159 -10.23 8.34 -12.70
CA GLY A 159 -9.21 7.66 -11.90
C GLY A 159 -8.69 6.38 -12.52
N GLU A 160 -7.78 5.69 -11.83
CA GLU A 160 -7.28 4.38 -12.22
C GLU A 160 -8.22 3.26 -11.74
N ALA A 161 -8.42 2.25 -12.59
CA ALA A 161 -9.43 1.21 -12.41
C ALA A 161 -9.30 0.40 -11.11
N THR A 162 -8.08 0.15 -10.65
CA THR A 162 -7.81 -0.76 -9.51
C THR A 162 -7.71 -0.07 -8.15
N THR A 163 -7.92 1.25 -8.09
CA THR A 163 -7.88 1.98 -6.83
C THR A 163 -9.12 1.71 -5.97
N LYS A 164 -8.97 1.72 -4.65
CA LYS A 164 -10.12 1.63 -3.74
C LYS A 164 -11.07 2.82 -3.90
N TYR A 165 -10.54 3.99 -4.25
CA TYR A 165 -11.33 5.21 -4.41
C TYR A 165 -12.30 5.10 -5.59
N MET A 166 -11.84 4.52 -6.71
CA MET A 166 -12.69 4.23 -7.85
C MET A 166 -13.74 3.18 -7.49
N ALA A 167 -13.36 2.10 -6.78
CA ALA A 167 -14.31 1.09 -6.32
C ALA A 167 -15.42 1.70 -5.43
N ILE A 168 -15.06 2.63 -4.54
CA ILE A 168 -16.04 3.35 -3.71
C ILE A 168 -16.97 4.21 -4.57
N ALA A 169 -16.43 4.93 -5.55
CA ALA A 169 -17.23 5.74 -6.47
C ALA A 169 -18.22 4.89 -7.25
N GLU A 170 -17.79 3.75 -7.79
CA GLU A 170 -18.66 2.79 -8.50
C GLU A 170 -19.73 2.18 -7.57
N ALA A 171 -19.35 1.80 -6.34
CA ALA A 171 -20.30 1.28 -5.34
C ALA A 171 -21.38 2.31 -4.96
N LYS A 172 -21.07 3.60 -5.10
CA LYS A 172 -22.00 4.71 -4.93
C LYS A 172 -22.73 5.12 -6.22
N GLY A 173 -22.57 4.36 -7.30
CA GLY A 173 -23.31 4.52 -8.55
C GLY A 173 -22.70 5.52 -9.51
N ALA A 174 -21.41 5.90 -9.33
CA ALA A 174 -20.69 6.66 -10.34
C ALA A 174 -20.33 5.79 -11.56
N GLU A 175 -20.22 6.44 -12.71
CA GLU A 175 -19.64 5.87 -13.92
C GLU A 175 -18.12 6.08 -13.89
N ALA A 176 -17.35 5.00 -13.96
CA ALA A 176 -15.89 5.08 -13.99
C ALA A 176 -15.40 5.53 -15.38
N VAL A 177 -14.59 6.57 -15.41
CA VAL A 177 -13.78 6.97 -16.57
C VAL A 177 -12.33 6.69 -16.20
N THR A 178 -11.79 5.59 -16.71
CA THR A 178 -10.50 5.06 -16.31
C THR A 178 -9.37 5.53 -17.21
N TYR A 179 -8.22 5.72 -16.62
CA TYR A 179 -6.98 6.13 -17.28
C TYR A 179 -5.90 5.11 -16.94
N ASP A 180 -5.03 4.89 -17.91
CA ASP A 180 -3.82 4.07 -17.71
C ASP A 180 -2.65 5.03 -17.47
N ASN A 181 -2.24 5.19 -16.20
CA ASN A 181 -1.27 6.21 -15.76
C ASN A 181 -1.66 7.65 -16.14
N GLY A 182 -2.91 8.02 -15.87
CA GLY A 182 -3.38 9.39 -16.13
C GLY A 182 -2.67 10.43 -15.28
N THR A 183 -2.32 11.56 -15.90
CA THR A 183 -1.74 12.70 -15.19
C THR A 183 -2.82 13.57 -14.55
N LEU A 184 -2.44 14.36 -13.53
CA LEU A 184 -3.35 15.32 -12.90
C LEU A 184 -3.93 16.29 -13.93
N GLU A 185 -3.11 16.75 -14.87
CA GLU A 185 -3.52 17.68 -15.92
C GLU A 185 -4.61 17.10 -16.81
N GLN A 186 -4.52 15.79 -17.15
CA GLN A 186 -5.54 15.09 -17.90
C GLN A 186 -6.86 15.02 -17.12
N TYR A 187 -6.81 14.65 -15.84
CA TYR A 187 -8.00 14.60 -14.99
C TYR A 187 -8.68 15.97 -14.86
N ILE A 188 -7.91 17.02 -14.63
CA ILE A 188 -8.42 18.39 -14.49
C ILE A 188 -9.00 18.89 -15.82
N ALA A 189 -8.32 18.65 -16.94
CA ALA A 189 -8.81 19.00 -18.26
C ALA A 189 -10.15 18.30 -18.59
N ASP A 190 -10.31 17.05 -18.19
CA ASP A 190 -11.55 16.29 -18.41
C ASP A 190 -12.70 16.78 -17.52
N ILE A 191 -12.43 17.24 -16.28
CA ILE A 191 -13.43 17.93 -15.47
C ILE A 191 -13.84 19.27 -16.12
N HIS A 192 -12.86 20.01 -16.64
CA HIS A 192 -13.11 21.28 -17.33
C HIS A 192 -13.99 21.10 -18.55
N ASN A 193 -13.69 20.10 -19.37
CA ASN A 193 -14.40 19.80 -20.61
C ASN A 193 -15.74 19.06 -20.37
N GLY A 194 -16.11 18.79 -19.12
CA GLY A 194 -17.34 18.06 -18.79
C GLY A 194 -17.32 16.58 -19.15
N ARG A 195 -16.16 16.02 -19.47
CA ARG A 195 -15.99 14.58 -19.72
C ARG A 195 -16.12 13.77 -18.43
N THR A 196 -15.65 14.32 -17.31
CA THR A 196 -15.79 13.79 -15.96
C THR A 196 -16.33 14.83 -15.00
N ASP A 197 -16.86 14.42 -13.85
CA ASP A 197 -17.43 15.32 -12.84
C ASP A 197 -16.50 15.49 -11.64
N PHE A 198 -15.78 14.42 -11.24
CA PHE A 198 -14.92 14.46 -10.05
C PHE A 198 -13.76 13.45 -10.11
N ILE A 199 -12.78 13.66 -9.26
CA ILE A 199 -11.64 12.75 -9.06
C ILE A 199 -11.72 12.24 -7.62
N PRO A 200 -12.08 10.96 -7.36
CA PRO A 200 -11.99 10.37 -6.04
C PRO A 200 -10.56 9.92 -5.76
N ASN A 201 -9.94 10.41 -4.68
CA ASN A 201 -8.58 10.01 -4.30
C ASN A 201 -8.27 10.37 -2.84
N ASP A 202 -7.02 10.16 -2.43
CA ASP A 202 -6.48 10.50 -1.12
C ASP A 202 -6.52 12.01 -0.83
N TYR A 203 -6.86 12.37 0.41
CA TYR A 203 -7.02 13.77 0.82
C TYR A 203 -5.73 14.58 0.67
N TYR A 204 -4.60 14.08 1.17
CA TYR A 204 -3.34 14.83 1.11
C TYR A 204 -2.82 14.96 -0.31
N VAL A 205 -2.89 13.89 -1.10
CA VAL A 205 -2.52 13.90 -2.52
C VAL A 205 -3.33 14.95 -3.26
N GLN A 206 -4.65 14.98 -3.06
CA GLN A 206 -5.52 15.96 -3.73
C GLN A 206 -5.30 17.38 -3.25
N THR A 207 -5.07 17.58 -1.95
CA THR A 207 -4.79 18.92 -1.41
C THR A 207 -3.56 19.54 -2.05
N ILE A 208 -2.49 18.77 -2.22
CA ILE A 208 -1.26 19.21 -2.89
C ILE A 208 -1.50 19.40 -4.39
N ALA A 209 -2.17 18.42 -5.02
CA ALA A 209 -2.44 18.42 -6.44
C ALA A 209 -3.21 19.68 -6.89
N ILE A 210 -4.23 20.10 -6.14
CA ILE A 210 -5.04 21.28 -6.45
C ILE A 210 -4.23 22.57 -6.42
N LYS A 211 -3.28 22.72 -5.52
CA LYS A 211 -2.39 23.92 -5.48
C LYS A 211 -1.59 24.06 -6.77
N ASN A 212 -1.14 22.93 -7.33
CA ASN A 212 -0.39 22.92 -8.58
C ASN A 212 -1.33 23.09 -9.80
N ALA A 213 -2.45 22.37 -9.82
CA ALA A 213 -3.43 22.47 -10.90
C ALA A 213 -3.96 23.91 -11.08
N ASN A 214 -4.30 24.60 -10.02
CA ASN A 214 -4.80 25.97 -10.09
C ASN A 214 -3.76 27.01 -10.55
N LYS A 215 -2.47 26.66 -10.50
CA LYS A 215 -1.41 27.48 -11.12
C LYS A 215 -1.33 27.24 -12.63
N LEU A 216 -1.51 25.97 -13.06
CA LEU A 216 -1.47 25.57 -14.47
C LEU A 216 -2.75 26.02 -15.22
N PHE A 217 -3.89 26.02 -14.54
CA PHE A 217 -5.20 26.36 -15.11
C PHE A 217 -5.86 27.53 -14.36
N PRO A 218 -5.33 28.78 -14.48
CA PRO A 218 -5.78 29.93 -13.70
C PRO A 218 -7.25 30.33 -13.98
N ASP A 219 -7.74 30.03 -15.18
CA ASP A 219 -9.11 30.38 -15.62
C ASP A 219 -10.13 29.28 -15.28
N PHE A 220 -9.68 28.12 -14.88
CA PHE A 220 -10.53 27.00 -14.49
C PHE A 220 -10.05 26.41 -13.18
N LYS A 221 -10.73 26.78 -12.09
CA LYS A 221 -10.35 26.34 -10.76
C LYS A 221 -11.10 25.10 -10.33
N THR A 222 -10.32 24.21 -9.73
CA THR A 222 -10.81 23.05 -9.00
C THR A 222 -10.51 23.17 -7.52
N LYS A 223 -11.22 22.43 -6.69
CA LYS A 223 -10.99 22.38 -5.25
C LYS A 223 -11.20 20.96 -4.71
N VAL A 224 -10.67 20.69 -3.53
CA VAL A 224 -11.11 19.55 -2.73
C VAL A 224 -12.54 19.82 -2.29
N GLY A 225 -13.46 18.96 -2.69
CA GLY A 225 -14.89 19.04 -2.36
C GLY A 225 -15.17 18.72 -0.89
N ASN A 226 -16.42 18.86 -0.49
CA ASN A 226 -16.84 18.65 0.90
C ASN A 226 -17.23 17.19 1.24
N VAL A 227 -16.86 16.23 0.39
CA VAL A 227 -17.13 14.81 0.60
C VAL A 227 -15.87 14.11 1.04
N PHE A 228 -15.87 13.61 2.30
CA PHE A 228 -14.76 12.93 2.95
C PHE A 228 -15.25 11.58 3.46
N TYR A 229 -14.45 10.52 3.27
CA TYR A 229 -14.87 9.15 3.54
C TYR A 229 -13.69 8.21 3.76
N ASN A 230 -13.97 7.04 4.31
CA ASN A 230 -13.03 5.93 4.46
C ASN A 230 -11.65 6.34 4.99
N PRO A 231 -11.47 6.50 6.30
CA PRO A 231 -10.12 6.57 6.88
C PRO A 231 -9.22 5.49 6.31
N SER A 232 -7.99 5.82 6.01
CA SER A 232 -7.08 4.95 5.27
C SER A 232 -5.68 4.89 5.87
N LYS A 233 -5.00 3.78 5.58
CA LYS A 233 -3.60 3.55 5.91
C LYS A 233 -2.90 3.04 4.66
N ALA A 234 -1.77 3.64 4.29
CA ALA A 234 -0.94 3.15 3.19
C ALA A 234 0.36 2.56 3.72
N ALA A 235 0.85 1.53 3.03
CA ALA A 235 2.05 0.80 3.40
C ALA A 235 2.71 0.15 2.18
N PHE A 236 3.93 -0.33 2.33
CA PHE A 236 4.58 -1.16 1.32
C PHE A 236 3.90 -2.52 1.24
N VAL A 237 3.70 -3.01 0.02
CA VAL A 237 3.11 -4.34 -0.24
C VAL A 237 4.22 -5.35 -0.52
N LEU A 238 4.10 -6.53 0.07
CA LEU A 238 5.04 -7.63 -0.09
C LEU A 238 4.29 -8.93 -0.44
N ASN A 239 5.02 -9.90 -0.98
CA ASN A 239 4.48 -11.25 -1.14
C ASN A 239 4.08 -11.84 0.22
N LYS A 240 3.01 -12.64 0.23
CA LYS A 240 2.48 -13.28 1.45
C LYS A 240 3.51 -14.12 2.19
N GLU A 241 4.52 -14.62 1.49
CA GLU A 241 5.57 -15.49 2.02
C GLU A 241 6.82 -14.71 2.48
N SER A 242 6.93 -13.39 2.19
CA SER A 242 8.10 -12.55 2.49
C SER A 242 8.09 -12.02 3.92
N VAL A 243 7.90 -12.90 4.91
CA VAL A 243 7.74 -12.53 6.33
C VAL A 243 9.01 -11.89 6.88
N THR A 244 10.18 -12.48 6.61
CA THR A 244 11.47 -11.95 7.11
C THR A 244 11.77 -10.58 6.54
N LEU A 245 11.51 -10.34 5.24
CA LEU A 245 11.66 -9.02 4.63
C LEU A 245 10.72 -8.00 5.28
N GLN A 246 9.45 -8.36 5.51
CA GLN A 246 8.49 -7.51 6.20
C GLN A 246 8.98 -7.11 7.60
N GLU A 247 9.46 -8.08 8.40
CA GLU A 247 9.97 -7.84 9.75
C GLU A 247 11.17 -6.88 9.74
N LYS A 248 12.10 -7.04 8.78
CA LYS A 248 13.25 -6.16 8.62
C LYS A 248 12.84 -4.74 8.25
N ILE A 249 11.90 -4.58 7.32
CA ILE A 249 11.35 -3.27 6.95
C ILE A 249 10.68 -2.63 8.17
N ASN A 250 9.83 -3.38 8.88
CA ASN A 250 9.11 -2.88 10.05
C ASN A 250 10.04 -2.43 11.17
N GLN A 251 11.13 -3.17 11.39
CA GLN A 251 12.16 -2.78 12.37
C GLN A 251 12.78 -1.41 12.02
N VAL A 252 13.14 -1.20 10.75
CA VAL A 252 13.71 0.08 10.31
C VAL A 252 12.68 1.20 10.37
N LEU A 253 11.43 0.94 9.97
CA LEU A 253 10.35 1.93 10.08
C LEU A 253 10.10 2.35 11.53
N GLU A 254 10.19 1.41 12.47
CA GLU A 254 10.07 1.72 13.90
C GLU A 254 11.23 2.58 14.42
N GLU A 255 12.46 2.30 13.97
CA GLU A 255 13.62 3.16 14.26
C GLU A 255 13.42 4.58 13.71
N MET A 256 12.96 4.69 12.44
CA MET A 256 12.68 5.98 11.80
C MET A 256 11.54 6.76 12.47
N ARG A 257 10.58 6.07 13.09
CA ARG A 257 9.54 6.74 13.91
C ARG A 257 10.15 7.29 15.21
N LYS A 258 11.00 6.50 15.88
CA LYS A 258 11.60 6.89 17.16
C LYS A 258 12.60 8.03 17.03
N ASP A 259 13.39 8.05 15.95
CA ASP A 259 14.37 9.11 15.70
C ASP A 259 13.77 10.33 14.98
N GLY A 260 12.50 10.27 14.55
CA GLY A 260 11.78 11.35 13.91
C GLY A 260 12.04 11.47 12.40
N SER A 261 12.93 10.69 11.81
CA SER A 261 13.30 10.80 10.39
C SER A 261 12.12 10.46 9.44
N LEU A 262 11.18 9.60 9.87
CA LEU A 262 9.98 9.32 9.09
C LEU A 262 9.06 10.54 9.02
N ALA A 263 8.88 11.25 10.13
CA ALA A 263 8.08 12.49 10.18
C ALA A 263 8.75 13.62 9.37
N GLU A 264 10.08 13.70 9.37
CA GLU A 264 10.83 14.67 8.56
C GLU A 264 10.64 14.42 7.06
N LEU A 265 10.74 13.17 6.60
CA LEU A 265 10.44 12.80 5.22
C LEU A 265 8.98 13.12 4.88
N SER A 266 8.05 12.80 5.77
CA SER A 266 6.64 13.14 5.57
C SER A 266 6.47 14.65 5.33
N LYS A 267 6.97 15.49 6.23
CA LYS A 267 6.86 16.94 6.10
C LYS A 267 7.53 17.49 4.83
N LYS A 268 8.63 16.88 4.40
CA LYS A 268 9.33 17.26 3.16
C LYS A 268 8.43 17.09 1.94
N PHE A 269 7.71 15.97 1.85
CA PHE A 269 6.93 15.63 0.67
C PHE A 269 5.46 16.06 0.74
N TYR A 270 4.90 16.22 1.95
CA TYR A 270 3.52 16.59 2.19
C TYR A 270 3.37 18.04 2.71
N GLU A 271 4.21 18.96 2.21
CA GLU A 271 4.13 20.40 2.47
C GLU A 271 4.06 20.80 3.95
N GLY A 272 4.82 20.11 4.79
CA GLY A 272 4.89 20.36 6.23
C GLY A 272 3.96 19.47 7.06
N GLU A 273 3.09 18.67 6.44
CA GLU A 273 2.21 17.75 7.15
C GLU A 273 2.94 16.46 7.54
N ASP A 274 2.75 16.04 8.78
CA ASP A 274 3.14 14.70 9.21
C ASP A 274 2.01 13.71 8.95
N VAL A 275 2.13 12.94 7.86
CA VAL A 275 1.18 11.87 7.49
C VAL A 275 1.57 10.51 8.06
N SER A 276 2.76 10.39 8.67
CA SER A 276 3.31 9.13 9.15
C SER A 276 2.72 8.66 10.48
N THR A 277 2.03 9.55 11.17
CA THR A 277 1.48 9.33 12.50
C THR A 277 -0.05 9.27 12.44
N GLU A 278 -0.65 8.28 13.11
CA GLU A 278 -2.10 8.18 13.22
C GLU A 278 -2.66 9.34 14.05
N LYS A 279 -3.64 10.05 13.49
CA LYS A 279 -4.27 11.22 14.11
C LYS A 279 -5.76 10.96 14.26
N GLU A 280 -6.37 11.54 15.30
CA GLU A 280 -7.84 11.52 15.45
C GLU A 280 -8.53 12.49 14.47
N GLU A 281 -7.80 13.52 14.05
CA GLU A 281 -8.29 14.58 13.18
C GLU A 281 -7.24 14.95 12.13
N ILE A 282 -7.68 15.08 10.87
CA ILE A 282 -6.88 15.52 9.73
C ILE A 282 -7.67 16.60 8.98
N GLY A 283 -7.04 17.75 8.66
CA GLY A 283 -7.69 18.82 7.93
C GLY A 283 -9.01 19.31 8.55
N GLY A 284 -9.12 19.34 9.87
CA GLY A 284 -10.36 19.70 10.58
C GLY A 284 -11.46 18.63 10.55
N LYS A 285 -11.18 17.42 10.11
CA LYS A 285 -12.12 16.29 10.02
C LYS A 285 -11.78 15.23 11.05
N LYS A 286 -12.70 14.91 11.93
CA LYS A 286 -12.55 13.81 12.90
C LYS A 286 -12.77 12.49 12.18
N LEU A 287 -11.72 11.65 12.11
CA LEU A 287 -11.72 10.42 11.29
C LEU A 287 -12.83 9.44 11.73
N LYS A 288 -13.10 9.33 13.02
CA LYS A 288 -14.18 8.47 13.54
C LYS A 288 -15.59 8.83 13.07
N ASN A 289 -15.78 10.05 12.55
CA ASN A 289 -17.09 10.53 12.08
C ASN A 289 -17.24 10.40 10.55
N LEU A 290 -16.18 9.98 9.85
CA LEU A 290 -16.24 9.80 8.40
C LEU A 290 -17.03 8.54 8.06
N PRO A 291 -17.90 8.61 7.03
CA PRO A 291 -18.59 7.43 6.54
C PRO A 291 -17.60 6.41 5.98
N VAL A 292 -17.91 5.13 6.19
CA VAL A 292 -17.14 4.02 5.63
C VAL A 292 -17.99 3.29 4.61
N VAL A 293 -17.49 3.15 3.41
CA VAL A 293 -18.08 2.37 2.32
C VAL A 293 -17.23 1.12 2.15
N GLU A 294 -17.83 -0.04 2.40
CA GLU A 294 -17.19 -1.34 2.19
C GLU A 294 -17.10 -1.62 0.69
N VAL A 295 -15.93 -2.02 0.22
CA VAL A 295 -15.71 -2.41 -1.18
C VAL A 295 -14.74 -3.59 -1.26
N ASP A 296 -14.95 -4.41 -2.26
CA ASP A 296 -14.17 -5.63 -2.50
C ASP A 296 -12.96 -5.38 -3.44
N ARG A 297 -12.20 -4.29 -3.21
CA ARG A 297 -10.99 -3.96 -4.00
C ARG A 297 -9.81 -3.59 -3.13
#